data_a1ebca7ab0489bcdb7357192f7c4e753
#
_entry.id   a1ebca7ab0489bcdb7357192f7c4e753
#
_cell.length_a   1.000
_cell.length_b   1.000
_cell.length_c   1.000
_cell.angle_alpha   90.00
_cell.angle_beta   90.00
_cell.angle_gamma   90.00
#
_symmetry.space_group_name_H-M   'P 1'
#
loop_
_entity.id
_entity.type
_entity.pdbx_description
1 polymer ?
#
loop_
_entity_poly.entity_id
_entity_poly.type
_entity_poly.pdbx_seq_one_letter_code
_entity_poly.pdbx_strand_id
1 'polypeptide(L)'
;DQLKNLDSVTTQKYISYQELFPGEPEDIAISSDIEEVFSLFFQDFDYKIQNVDVDNDKKEASVSLQLSTLDARTLAEDYAQASLETAILKAAASDTSATEETTDSLEERYVLLDSLLKKNKYETVTRDCTMTLRNTGADHDEWEIQKSHSLENDLVGGLISYLSDNNLLSPEETLTIYLNTLKSMNTEQM
;
A
#
# COMPACT_ATOMS: atom_id res chain seq x y z
N ASP A 1 4.04 19.17 10.88
CA ASP A 1 5.44 18.81 10.60
C ASP A 1 5.75 17.32 10.75
N GLN A 2 5.00 16.54 11.56
CA GLN A 2 5.21 15.10 11.72
C GLN A 2 4.89 14.31 10.43
N LEU A 3 3.96 14.78 9.60
CA LEU A 3 3.62 14.13 8.33
C LEU A 3 4.58 14.47 7.17
N LYS A 4 5.39 15.53 7.30
CA LYS A 4 6.36 15.95 6.26
C LYS A 4 7.66 15.15 6.28
N ASN A 5 7.95 14.47 7.38
CA ASN A 5 9.15 13.65 7.56
C ASN A 5 8.73 12.19 7.83
N LEU A 6 7.96 11.61 6.92
CA LEU A 6 7.64 10.18 6.96
C LEU A 6 8.89 9.41 6.55
N ASP A 7 9.84 9.27 7.47
CA ASP A 7 10.89 8.26 7.38
C ASP A 7 10.33 6.88 7.76
N SER A 8 11.10 5.83 7.58
CA SER A 8 10.68 4.45 7.87
C SER A 8 10.17 4.27 9.31
N VAL A 9 10.80 4.92 10.28
CA VAL A 9 10.44 4.83 11.71
C VAL A 9 9.10 5.54 11.96
N THR A 10 8.89 6.70 11.35
CA THR A 10 7.64 7.46 11.47
C THR A 10 6.51 6.76 10.73
N THR A 11 6.80 6.15 9.58
CA THR A 11 5.83 5.37 8.81
C THR A 11 5.32 4.19 9.63
N GLN A 12 6.19 3.42 10.28
CA GLN A 12 5.80 2.29 11.16
C GLN A 12 4.87 2.70 12.30
N LYS A 13 4.98 3.93 12.79
CA LYS A 13 4.10 4.44 13.85
C LYS A 13 2.65 4.58 13.38
N TYR A 14 2.43 4.89 12.11
CA TYR A 14 1.10 5.18 11.55
C TYR A 14 0.59 4.11 10.59
N ILE A 15 1.47 3.34 9.98
CA ILE A 15 1.12 2.31 9.00
C ILE A 15 1.87 1.03 9.38
N SER A 16 1.14 -0.06 9.57
CA SER A 16 1.74 -1.38 9.73
C SER A 16 2.08 -1.96 8.37
N TYR A 17 3.26 -2.51 8.21
CA TYR A 17 3.66 -3.17 6.95
C TYR A 17 2.75 -4.35 6.59
N GLN A 18 2.19 -5.03 7.59
CA GLN A 18 1.25 -6.12 7.41
C GLN A 18 -0.12 -5.65 6.91
N GLU A 19 -0.48 -4.38 7.16
CA GLU A 19 -1.77 -3.84 6.73
C GLU A 19 -1.92 -3.77 5.21
N LEU A 20 -0.82 -3.59 4.46
CA LEU A 20 -0.87 -3.65 2.99
C LEU A 20 -1.23 -5.03 2.48
N PHE A 21 -0.82 -6.08 3.20
CA PHE A 21 -1.05 -7.47 2.84
C PHE A 21 -1.57 -8.25 4.05
N PRO A 22 -2.88 -8.15 4.38
CA PRO A 22 -3.45 -8.79 5.55
C PRO A 22 -3.33 -10.32 5.47
N GLY A 23 -3.15 -10.94 6.65
CA GLY A 23 -3.07 -12.41 6.79
C GLY A 23 -1.65 -12.96 6.97
N GLU A 24 -0.63 -12.11 6.92
CA GLU A 24 0.76 -12.51 7.17
C GLU A 24 1.12 -12.50 8.67
N PRO A 25 2.11 -13.30 9.11
CA PRO A 25 2.56 -13.33 10.51
C PRO A 25 3.13 -11.99 10.98
N GLU A 26 2.92 -11.65 12.26
CA GLU A 26 3.33 -10.36 12.83
C GLU A 26 4.86 -10.18 12.96
N ASP A 27 5.64 -11.27 12.97
CA ASP A 27 7.09 -11.28 13.25
C ASP A 27 7.95 -11.33 11.98
N ILE A 28 7.73 -10.40 11.04
CA ILE A 28 8.57 -10.33 9.84
C ILE A 28 9.68 -9.31 10.04
N ALA A 29 10.92 -9.73 9.80
CA ALA A 29 12.06 -8.84 9.75
C ALA A 29 11.88 -7.85 8.59
N ILE A 30 11.94 -6.55 8.88
CA ILE A 30 11.82 -5.50 7.88
C ILE A 30 13.10 -5.51 7.05
N SER A 31 12.97 -5.81 5.75
CA SER A 31 14.06 -5.69 4.80
C SER A 31 14.22 -4.24 4.32
N SER A 32 15.39 -3.93 3.75
CA SER A 32 15.62 -2.63 3.10
C SER A 32 14.62 -2.32 2.00
N ASP A 33 14.11 -3.34 1.32
CA ASP A 33 13.16 -3.17 0.21
C ASP A 33 11.79 -2.70 0.71
N ILE A 34 11.34 -3.17 1.87
CA ILE A 34 10.11 -2.70 2.51
C ILE A 34 10.22 -1.20 2.87
N GLU A 35 11.35 -0.78 3.45
CA GLU A 35 11.60 0.63 3.78
C GLU A 35 11.63 1.49 2.52
N GLU A 36 12.24 1.00 1.45
CA GLU A 36 12.35 1.71 0.18
C GLU A 36 11.00 1.91 -0.49
N VAL A 37 10.11 0.90 -0.47
CA VAL A 37 8.72 1.03 -0.98
C VAL A 37 8.01 2.21 -0.36
N PHE A 38 8.05 2.34 0.97
CA PHE A 38 7.40 3.48 1.64
C PHE A 38 8.08 4.81 1.33
N SER A 39 9.41 4.84 1.22
CA SER A 39 10.15 6.04 0.82
C SER A 39 9.75 6.51 -0.57
N LEU A 40 9.65 5.60 -1.54
CA LEU A 40 9.22 5.91 -2.91
C LEU A 40 7.75 6.32 -2.96
N PHE A 41 6.89 5.63 -2.22
CA PHE A 41 5.46 5.93 -2.18
C PHE A 41 5.17 7.33 -1.64
N PHE A 42 5.90 7.76 -0.61
CA PHE A 42 5.72 9.06 0.03
C PHE A 42 6.60 10.18 -0.52
N GLN A 43 7.35 9.93 -1.59
CA GLN A 43 8.27 10.92 -2.18
C GLN A 43 7.57 12.25 -2.49
N ASP A 44 6.37 12.21 -3.08
CA ASP A 44 5.57 13.38 -3.49
C ASP A 44 4.36 13.60 -2.57
N PHE A 45 4.41 13.06 -1.34
CA PHE A 45 3.34 13.23 -0.37
C PHE A 45 3.25 14.68 0.10
N ASP A 46 2.04 15.23 0.05
CA ASP A 46 1.72 16.56 0.60
C ASP A 46 0.33 16.56 1.26
N TYR A 47 0.06 17.56 2.08
CA TYR A 47 -1.25 17.71 2.71
C TYR A 47 -1.65 19.16 2.87
N LYS A 48 -2.96 19.40 2.87
CA LYS A 48 -3.55 20.70 3.16
C LYS A 48 -4.63 20.55 4.22
N ILE A 49 -4.45 21.21 5.37
CA ILE A 49 -5.49 21.27 6.41
C ILE A 49 -6.62 22.16 5.91
N GLN A 50 -7.84 21.64 5.93
CA GLN A 50 -9.06 22.34 5.52
C GLN A 50 -9.83 22.88 6.72
N ASN A 51 -9.99 22.09 7.78
CA ASN A 51 -10.70 22.46 9.01
C ASN A 51 -10.13 21.75 10.23
N VAL A 52 -10.28 22.38 11.38
CA VAL A 52 -9.97 21.80 12.70
C VAL A 52 -11.16 22.07 13.61
N ASP A 53 -11.75 21.04 14.15
CA ASP A 53 -12.83 21.08 15.13
C ASP A 53 -12.36 20.46 16.43
N VAL A 54 -12.39 21.23 17.52
CA VAL A 54 -11.87 20.83 18.84
C VAL A 54 -13.02 20.65 19.80
N ASP A 55 -13.18 19.43 20.32
CA ASP A 55 -14.07 19.09 21.42
C ASP A 55 -13.29 19.09 22.74
N ASN A 56 -13.35 20.19 23.45
CA ASN A 56 -12.61 20.36 24.71
C ASN A 56 -13.15 19.44 25.83
N ASP A 57 -14.43 19.08 25.81
CA ASP A 57 -15.04 18.20 26.81
C ASP A 57 -14.52 16.77 26.68
N LYS A 58 -14.30 16.32 25.45
CA LYS A 58 -13.74 14.99 25.14
C LYS A 58 -12.23 14.97 25.04
N LYS A 59 -11.58 16.14 25.03
CA LYS A 59 -10.14 16.26 24.75
C LYS A 59 -9.77 15.63 23.38
N GLU A 60 -10.61 15.83 22.41
CA GLU A 60 -10.43 15.31 21.05
C GLU A 60 -10.50 16.46 20.03
N ALA A 61 -9.81 16.28 18.93
CA ALA A 61 -9.91 17.18 17.80
C ALA A 61 -10.09 16.35 16.51
N SER A 62 -10.99 16.82 15.64
CA SER A 62 -11.17 16.29 14.29
C SER A 62 -10.53 17.26 13.31
N VAL A 63 -9.61 16.75 12.49
CA VAL A 63 -8.90 17.53 11.48
C VAL A 63 -9.28 17.02 10.11
N SER A 64 -9.99 17.85 9.35
CA SER A 64 -10.26 17.59 7.93
C SER A 64 -9.10 18.10 7.09
N LEU A 65 -8.56 17.25 6.24
CA LEU A 65 -7.44 17.60 5.38
C LEU A 65 -7.59 16.97 4.01
N GLN A 66 -6.91 17.55 3.05
CA GLN A 66 -6.71 16.99 1.73
C GLN A 66 -5.31 16.42 1.65
N LEU A 67 -5.19 15.15 1.33
CA LEU A 67 -3.93 14.47 1.10
C LEU A 67 -3.61 14.44 -0.39
N SER A 68 -2.35 14.65 -0.72
CA SER A 68 -1.79 14.38 -2.06
C SER A 68 -0.91 13.14 -1.93
N THR A 69 -1.27 12.09 -2.64
CA THR A 69 -0.58 10.81 -2.60
C THR A 69 -0.33 10.31 -4.01
N LEU A 70 0.56 9.36 -4.17
CA LEU A 70 0.68 8.59 -5.40
C LEU A 70 -0.67 7.95 -5.79
N ASP A 71 -0.96 7.80 -7.08
CA ASP A 71 -2.15 7.08 -7.56
C ASP A 71 -2.07 5.59 -7.20
N ALA A 72 -2.54 5.30 -5.99
CA ALA A 72 -2.51 3.97 -5.41
C ALA A 72 -3.39 2.97 -6.16
N ARG A 73 -4.42 3.43 -6.88
CA ARG A 73 -5.27 2.55 -7.68
C ARG A 73 -4.50 2.00 -8.87
N THR A 74 -3.87 2.88 -9.65
CA THR A 74 -3.06 2.45 -10.80
C THR A 74 -1.90 1.55 -10.35
N LEU A 75 -1.25 1.86 -9.21
CA LEU A 75 -0.22 0.99 -8.64
C LEU A 75 -0.78 -0.40 -8.29
N ALA A 76 -1.97 -0.48 -7.69
CA ALA A 76 -2.59 -1.74 -7.32
C ALA A 76 -3.00 -2.56 -8.57
N GLU A 77 -3.51 -1.91 -9.62
CA GLU A 77 -3.82 -2.55 -10.92
C GLU A 77 -2.57 -3.14 -11.56
N ASP A 78 -1.47 -2.38 -11.61
CA ASP A 78 -0.17 -2.86 -12.10
C ASP A 78 0.37 -4.02 -11.25
N TYR A 79 0.21 -3.94 -9.91
CA TYR A 79 0.60 -5.00 -8.99
C TYR A 79 -0.21 -6.29 -9.24
N ALA A 80 -1.52 -6.19 -9.36
CA ALA A 80 -2.39 -7.34 -9.62
C ALA A 80 -2.04 -8.01 -10.96
N GLN A 81 -1.76 -7.22 -12.00
CA GLN A 81 -1.30 -7.74 -13.28
C GLN A 81 0.03 -8.47 -13.15
N ALA A 82 1.04 -7.85 -12.57
CA ALA A 82 2.38 -8.44 -12.44
C ALA A 82 2.39 -9.69 -11.54
N SER A 83 1.59 -9.68 -10.47
CA SER A 83 1.40 -10.84 -9.60
C SER A 83 0.77 -12.02 -10.34
N LEU A 84 -0.27 -11.77 -11.15
CA LEU A 84 -0.90 -12.79 -11.98
C LEU A 84 0.07 -13.36 -13.03
N GLU A 85 0.82 -12.51 -13.73
CA GLU A 85 1.85 -12.94 -14.69
C GLU A 85 2.88 -13.85 -14.02
N THR A 86 3.36 -13.46 -12.83
CA THR A 86 4.33 -14.23 -12.04
C THR A 86 3.76 -15.59 -11.62
N ALA A 87 2.51 -15.64 -11.19
CA ALA A 87 1.83 -16.87 -10.80
C ALA A 87 1.68 -17.84 -11.99
N ILE A 88 1.33 -17.33 -13.18
CA ILE A 88 1.24 -18.13 -14.40
C ILE A 88 2.61 -18.70 -14.78
N LEU A 89 3.68 -17.90 -14.72
CA LEU A 89 5.04 -18.34 -15.03
C LEU A 89 5.53 -19.40 -14.04
N LYS A 90 5.30 -19.20 -12.74
CA LYS A 90 5.62 -20.18 -11.69
C LYS A 90 4.88 -21.51 -11.91
N ALA A 91 3.57 -21.45 -12.20
CA ALA A 91 2.76 -22.64 -12.47
C ALA A 91 3.23 -23.42 -13.69
N ALA A 92 3.66 -22.72 -14.74
CA ALA A 92 4.14 -23.36 -15.96
C ALA A 92 5.56 -23.92 -15.81
N ALA A 93 6.40 -23.38 -14.93
CA ALA A 93 7.74 -23.88 -14.64
C ALA A 93 7.74 -25.05 -13.64
N SER A 94 6.67 -25.21 -12.85
CA SER A 94 6.55 -26.28 -11.86
C SER A 94 6.20 -27.60 -12.57
N ASP A 95 7.15 -28.52 -12.59
CA ASP A 95 6.89 -29.91 -13.00
C ASP A 95 5.91 -30.55 -12.01
N THR A 96 4.88 -31.17 -12.47
CA THR A 96 3.59 -31.58 -11.90
C THR A 96 3.55 -32.39 -10.58
N SER A 97 4.38 -32.12 -9.58
CA SER A 97 4.38 -32.91 -8.34
C SER A 97 4.30 -32.16 -7.01
N ALA A 98 4.12 -30.85 -6.99
CA ALA A 98 3.99 -30.11 -5.74
C ALA A 98 2.63 -29.39 -5.65
N THR A 99 1.72 -29.98 -4.85
CA THR A 99 0.51 -29.36 -4.29
C THR A 99 0.89 -28.45 -3.11
N GLU A 100 1.93 -27.66 -3.22
CA GLU A 100 2.15 -26.55 -2.30
C GLU A 100 1.58 -25.30 -2.97
N GLU A 101 0.51 -24.75 -2.39
CA GLU A 101 0.09 -23.38 -2.65
C GLU A 101 1.29 -22.49 -2.29
N THR A 102 2.08 -22.10 -3.29
CA THR A 102 3.14 -21.13 -3.13
C THR A 102 2.50 -19.77 -2.94
N THR A 103 2.07 -19.51 -1.72
CA THR A 103 1.70 -18.14 -1.32
C THR A 103 2.99 -17.33 -1.38
N ASP A 104 3.02 -16.30 -2.21
CA ASP A 104 4.17 -15.38 -2.26
C ASP A 104 4.43 -14.83 -0.86
N SER A 105 5.67 -14.89 -0.40
CA SER A 105 6.03 -14.33 0.90
C SER A 105 5.78 -12.82 0.94
N LEU A 106 5.59 -12.25 2.12
CA LEU A 106 5.42 -10.80 2.27
C LEU A 106 6.59 -10.04 1.63
N GLU A 107 7.80 -10.56 1.76
CA GLU A 107 9.00 -9.98 1.15
C GLU A 107 8.90 -9.97 -0.38
N GLU A 108 8.48 -11.07 -1.02
CA GLU A 108 8.29 -11.12 -2.48
C GLU A 108 7.24 -10.10 -2.95
N ARG A 109 6.19 -9.90 -2.18
CA ARG A 109 5.15 -8.89 -2.48
C ARG A 109 5.70 -7.47 -2.42
N TYR A 110 6.54 -7.16 -1.42
CA TYR A 110 7.19 -5.85 -1.32
C TYR A 110 8.25 -5.64 -2.40
N VAL A 111 9.03 -6.67 -2.76
CA VAL A 111 9.98 -6.62 -3.89
C VAL A 111 9.25 -6.31 -5.20
N LEU A 112 8.07 -6.88 -5.41
CA LEU A 112 7.26 -6.58 -6.58
C LEU A 112 6.78 -5.12 -6.58
N LEU A 113 6.25 -4.61 -5.45
CA LEU A 113 5.86 -3.20 -5.31
C LEU A 113 7.03 -2.26 -5.54
N ASP A 114 8.20 -2.55 -4.97
CA ASP A 114 9.42 -1.77 -5.16
C ASP A 114 9.81 -1.69 -6.64
N SER A 115 9.81 -2.83 -7.32
CA SER A 115 10.13 -2.89 -8.74
C SER A 115 9.17 -2.07 -9.61
N LEU A 116 7.88 -2.05 -9.28
CA LEU A 116 6.87 -1.26 -9.97
C LEU A 116 7.06 0.24 -9.74
N LEU A 117 7.30 0.65 -8.49
CA LEU A 117 7.55 2.04 -8.13
C LEU A 117 8.81 2.61 -8.77
N LYS A 118 9.86 1.78 -8.94
CA LYS A 118 11.10 2.18 -9.63
C LYS A 118 10.96 2.23 -11.15
N LYS A 119 10.17 1.35 -11.72
CA LYS A 119 10.01 1.20 -13.17
C LYS A 119 9.00 2.17 -13.76
N ASN A 120 7.89 2.41 -13.08
CA ASN A 120 6.78 3.21 -13.55
C ASN A 120 6.76 4.57 -12.82
N LYS A 121 6.23 5.57 -13.51
CA LYS A 121 5.97 6.87 -12.91
C LYS A 121 4.46 7.01 -12.72
N TYR A 122 4.03 7.04 -11.46
CA TYR A 122 2.63 7.23 -11.09
C TYR A 122 2.34 8.72 -10.89
N GLU A 123 1.14 9.13 -11.25
CA GLU A 123 0.69 10.50 -11.01
C GLU A 123 0.34 10.71 -9.54
N THR A 124 0.29 11.97 -9.12
CA THR A 124 -0.19 12.34 -7.79
C THR A 124 -1.69 12.63 -7.87
N VAL A 125 -2.44 12.04 -6.96
CA VAL A 125 -3.88 12.25 -6.80
C VAL A 125 -4.19 12.86 -5.44
N THR A 126 -5.29 13.60 -5.35
CA THR A 126 -5.74 14.21 -4.10
C THR A 126 -7.00 13.54 -3.58
N ARG A 127 -7.10 13.37 -2.26
CA ARG A 127 -8.29 12.86 -1.57
C ARG A 127 -8.52 13.55 -0.25
N ASP A 128 -9.78 13.62 0.15
CA ASP A 128 -10.15 14.14 1.46
C ASP A 128 -9.99 13.05 2.52
N CYS A 129 -9.46 13.46 3.68
CA CYS A 129 -9.20 12.59 4.83
C CYS A 129 -9.60 13.30 6.11
N THR A 130 -9.99 12.55 7.12
CA THR A 130 -10.25 13.06 8.47
C THR A 130 -9.37 12.31 9.46
N MET A 131 -8.59 13.07 10.24
CA MET A 131 -7.79 12.56 11.33
C MET A 131 -8.41 12.93 12.67
N THR A 132 -8.41 11.99 13.59
CA THR A 132 -8.75 12.25 15.00
C THR A 132 -7.47 12.39 15.81
N LEU A 133 -7.38 13.45 16.59
CA LEU A 133 -6.31 13.67 17.55
C LEU A 133 -6.90 13.61 18.97
N ARG A 134 -6.13 13.04 19.89
CA ARG A 134 -6.44 13.06 21.32
C ARG A 134 -5.40 13.85 22.08
N ASN A 135 -5.87 14.70 23.00
CA ASN A 135 -5.01 15.41 23.92
C ASN A 135 -4.61 14.48 25.06
N THR A 136 -3.33 14.19 25.19
CA THR A 136 -2.75 13.30 26.22
C THR A 136 -2.05 14.08 27.34
N GLY A 137 -1.78 15.38 27.13
CA GLY A 137 -1.11 16.24 28.08
C GLY A 137 -1.99 16.70 29.25
N ALA A 138 -1.39 16.87 30.43
CA ALA A 138 -2.07 17.42 31.61
C ALA A 138 -2.50 18.88 31.38
N ASP A 139 -1.74 19.62 30.57
CA ASP A 139 -1.92 21.06 30.27
C ASP A 139 -2.56 21.31 28.89
N HIS A 140 -3.17 20.29 28.26
CA HIS A 140 -3.81 20.34 26.93
C HIS A 140 -2.91 20.73 25.77
N ASP A 141 -1.59 20.60 25.89
CA ASP A 141 -0.61 21.02 24.88
C ASP A 141 -0.09 19.86 24.01
N GLU A 142 -0.37 18.60 24.38
CA GLU A 142 0.11 17.43 23.68
C GLU A 142 -1.03 16.73 22.93
N TRP A 143 -1.00 16.85 21.61
CA TRP A 143 -1.94 16.19 20.71
C TRP A 143 -1.30 15.01 20.00
N GLU A 144 -1.92 13.84 20.10
CA GLU A 144 -1.50 12.62 19.40
C GLU A 144 -2.53 12.21 18.37
N ILE A 145 -2.04 11.84 17.17
CA ILE A 145 -2.87 11.27 16.12
C ILE A 145 -3.35 9.89 16.58
N GLN A 146 -4.67 9.69 16.54
CA GLN A 146 -5.26 8.38 16.83
C GLN A 146 -5.15 7.47 15.60
N LYS A 147 -4.42 6.37 15.76
CA LYS A 147 -4.27 5.35 14.73
C LYS A 147 -5.61 4.66 14.48
N SER A 148 -5.97 4.48 13.22
CA SER A 148 -7.14 3.73 12.80
C SER A 148 -6.89 3.13 11.42
N HIS A 149 -7.54 2.01 11.12
CA HIS A 149 -7.43 1.36 9.81
C HIS A 149 -7.86 2.31 8.66
N SER A 150 -8.87 3.15 8.88
CA SER A 150 -9.27 4.15 7.89
C SER A 150 -8.15 5.17 7.63
N LEU A 151 -7.52 5.69 8.69
CA LEU A 151 -6.40 6.62 8.55
C LEU A 151 -5.21 5.97 7.84
N GLU A 152 -4.87 4.73 8.19
CA GLU A 152 -3.79 3.99 7.54
C GLU A 152 -4.04 3.85 6.04
N ASN A 153 -5.25 3.45 5.66
CA ASN A 153 -5.65 3.32 4.27
C ASN A 153 -5.64 4.67 3.53
N ASP A 154 -6.09 5.75 4.18
CA ASP A 154 -6.09 7.10 3.59
C ASP A 154 -4.67 7.62 3.37
N LEU A 155 -3.75 7.39 4.31
CA LEU A 155 -2.34 7.79 4.19
C LEU A 155 -1.64 7.13 2.99
N VAL A 156 -1.98 5.88 2.68
CA VAL A 156 -1.47 5.17 1.49
C VAL A 156 -2.39 5.30 0.28
N GLY A 157 -3.19 6.36 0.21
CA GLY A 157 -4.01 6.64 -0.97
C GLY A 157 -5.09 5.60 -1.27
N GLY A 158 -5.46 4.75 -0.31
CA GLY A 158 -6.40 3.66 -0.51
C GLY A 158 -5.77 2.33 -0.92
N LEU A 159 -4.44 2.24 -0.97
CA LEU A 159 -3.72 1.06 -1.45
C LEU A 159 -4.11 -0.23 -0.72
N ILE A 160 -4.32 -0.17 0.61
CA ILE A 160 -4.75 -1.33 1.41
C ILE A 160 -6.08 -1.90 0.88
N SER A 161 -7.05 -1.03 0.63
CA SER A 161 -8.35 -1.44 0.10
C SER A 161 -8.25 -1.99 -1.32
N TYR A 162 -7.43 -1.37 -2.18
CA TYR A 162 -7.25 -1.83 -3.56
C TYR A 162 -6.53 -3.18 -3.63
N LEU A 163 -5.47 -3.40 -2.86
CA LEU A 163 -4.75 -4.69 -2.82
C LEU A 163 -5.62 -5.83 -2.24
N SER A 164 -6.64 -5.48 -1.45
CA SER A 164 -7.61 -6.44 -0.90
C SER A 164 -8.82 -6.67 -1.80
N ASP A 165 -8.96 -5.93 -2.92
CA ASP A 165 -10.09 -6.06 -3.84
C ASP A 165 -9.86 -7.17 -4.86
N ASN A 166 -10.55 -8.29 -4.70
CA ASN A 166 -10.48 -9.42 -5.63
C ASN A 166 -11.06 -9.12 -7.03
N ASN A 167 -11.70 -7.98 -7.23
CA ASN A 167 -12.28 -7.56 -8.51
C ASN A 167 -11.50 -6.39 -9.14
N LEU A 168 -10.30 -6.14 -8.69
CA LEU A 168 -9.47 -5.04 -9.20
C LEU A 168 -9.19 -5.18 -10.70
N LEU A 169 -8.97 -6.41 -11.16
CA LEU A 169 -8.91 -6.75 -12.58
C LEU A 169 -10.26 -7.32 -13.04
N SER A 170 -10.75 -6.84 -14.17
CA SER A 170 -11.94 -7.42 -14.81
C SER A 170 -11.65 -8.83 -15.36
N PRO A 171 -12.67 -9.67 -15.57
CA PRO A 171 -12.49 -10.98 -16.19
C PRO A 171 -11.83 -10.92 -17.56
N GLU A 172 -12.10 -9.87 -18.35
CA GLU A 172 -11.49 -9.67 -19.67
C GLU A 172 -10.00 -9.36 -19.58
N GLU A 173 -9.61 -8.47 -18.65
CA GLU A 173 -8.21 -8.16 -18.37
C GLU A 173 -7.46 -9.39 -17.87
N THR A 174 -8.02 -10.12 -16.91
CA THR A 174 -7.47 -11.39 -16.40
C THR A 174 -7.20 -12.39 -17.52
N LEU A 175 -8.19 -12.61 -18.41
CA LEU A 175 -8.02 -13.51 -19.54
C LEU A 175 -6.95 -13.01 -20.52
N THR A 176 -6.92 -11.72 -20.79
CA THR A 176 -5.95 -11.10 -21.70
C THR A 176 -4.53 -11.26 -21.17
N ILE A 177 -4.30 -11.02 -19.89
CA ILE A 177 -3.01 -11.23 -19.22
C ILE A 177 -2.59 -12.70 -19.34
N TYR A 178 -3.50 -13.63 -19.01
CA TYR A 178 -3.22 -15.06 -19.09
C TYR A 178 -2.77 -15.48 -20.50
N LEU A 179 -3.52 -15.10 -21.54
CA LEU A 179 -3.21 -15.47 -22.93
C LEU A 179 -1.90 -14.83 -23.43
N ASN A 180 -1.63 -13.58 -23.06
CA ASN A 180 -0.41 -12.89 -23.43
C ASN A 180 0.82 -13.53 -22.76
N THR A 181 0.71 -13.90 -21.48
CA THR A 181 1.80 -14.57 -20.75
C THR A 181 2.12 -15.94 -21.39
N LEU A 182 1.10 -16.75 -21.70
CA LEU A 182 1.32 -18.02 -22.41
C LEU A 182 1.95 -17.83 -23.78
N LYS A 183 1.58 -16.78 -24.52
CA LYS A 183 2.17 -16.48 -25.83
C LYS A 183 3.65 -16.08 -25.71
N SER A 184 4.03 -15.30 -24.72
CA SER A 184 5.43 -14.90 -24.48
C SER A 184 6.32 -16.11 -24.19
N MET A 185 5.83 -17.06 -23.39
CA MET A 185 6.55 -18.30 -23.08
C MET A 185 6.86 -19.14 -24.32
N ASN A 186 5.94 -19.20 -25.29
CA ASN A 186 6.16 -19.95 -26.53
C ASN A 186 7.16 -19.28 -27.48
N THR A 187 7.34 -17.97 -27.38
CA THR A 187 8.31 -17.20 -28.22
C THR A 187 9.74 -17.30 -27.71
N GLU A 188 9.96 -17.55 -26.43
CA GLU A 188 11.31 -17.74 -25.86
C GLU A 188 11.89 -19.16 -26.07
N GLN A 189 11.06 -20.11 -26.51
CA GLN A 189 11.47 -21.50 -26.80
C GLN A 189 11.83 -21.73 -28.27
N MET A 190 11.74 -20.75 -29.14
CA MET A 190 12.14 -20.82 -30.56
C MET A 190 13.44 -20.04 -30.81
#